data_4d10616b886452fa405a4c9113efd303
#
_entry.id   4d10616b886452fa405a4c9113efd303
#
_cell.length_a   1.000
_cell.length_b   1.000
_cell.length_c   1.000
_cell.angle_alpha   90.00
_cell.angle_beta   90.00
_cell.angle_gamma   90.00
#
_symmetry.space_group_name_H-M   'P 1'
#
loop_
_entity.id
_entity.type
_entity.pdbx_description
1 polymer ?
#
loop_
_entity_poly.entity_id
_entity_poly.type
_entity_poly.pdbx_seq_one_letter_code
_entity_poly.pdbx_strand_id
1 'polypeptide(L)'
;MIEYHSIQNILDLCKEQDKKIWEVVLQADMDESGASGEQVFEKMRFMYRAMQEADQSYEANLKSQSGMVGGDGEKMRQYNATGKNLCSEYSSLAMEKALKMGESNACMKRIVAAPTAGSCGVIPAVLLSYEENKNAEEDELVKALFVVSGIGKVVAENASIAGAFGGCQAEIGTASSMAAGALAYLQGADNEQIMQAATFALKNMLGLACDPVGGLVEVPCVKRNVAGVVNAISSAQLALAGITSVITPDDTIDSMRRIGNDLPSCLKETSKGGLAVTESAKRIMEQFKNH
;
A
#
# COMPACT_ATOMS: atom_id res chain seq x y z
N MET A 1 9.93 -9.64 26.33
CA MET A 1 9.79 -8.59 25.31
C MET A 1 9.87 -9.27 23.96
N ILE A 2 8.86 -9.11 23.12
CA ILE A 2 8.86 -9.65 21.76
C ILE A 2 9.47 -8.61 20.85
N GLU A 3 10.51 -8.98 20.10
CA GLU A 3 11.12 -8.18 19.06
C GLU A 3 11.25 -9.03 17.80
N TYR A 4 11.08 -8.43 16.63
CA TYR A 4 11.30 -9.07 15.34
C TYR A 4 11.92 -8.06 14.35
N HIS A 5 12.86 -8.55 13.55
CA HIS A 5 13.60 -7.75 12.56
C HIS A 5 13.56 -8.39 11.16
N SER A 6 12.88 -9.53 11.02
CA SER A 6 12.70 -10.22 9.75
C SER A 6 11.33 -10.86 9.67
N ILE A 7 10.88 -11.19 8.48
CA ILE A 7 9.64 -11.96 8.27
C ILE A 7 9.77 -13.35 8.89
N GLN A 8 10.96 -13.96 8.76
CA GLN A 8 11.20 -15.27 9.37
C GLN A 8 11.07 -15.20 10.91
N ASN A 9 11.55 -14.13 11.56
CA ASN A 9 11.36 -13.98 13.01
C ASN A 9 9.87 -13.90 13.39
N ILE A 10 9.04 -13.21 12.61
CA ILE A 10 7.59 -13.19 12.87
C ILE A 10 7.01 -14.59 12.77
N LEU A 11 7.35 -15.36 11.73
CA LEU A 11 6.87 -16.72 11.54
C LEU A 11 7.33 -17.67 12.65
N ASP A 12 8.58 -17.58 13.08
CA ASP A 12 9.14 -18.37 14.17
C ASP A 12 8.40 -18.08 15.48
N LEU A 13 8.18 -16.80 15.81
CA LEU A 13 7.40 -16.37 16.98
C LEU A 13 5.96 -16.86 16.94
N CYS A 14 5.32 -16.82 15.76
CA CYS A 14 3.99 -17.37 15.58
C CYS A 14 3.94 -18.87 15.89
N LYS A 15 4.91 -19.61 15.41
CA LYS A 15 5.02 -21.06 15.62
C LYS A 15 5.34 -21.42 17.08
N GLU A 16 6.30 -20.72 17.69
CA GLU A 16 6.72 -20.96 19.09
C GLU A 16 5.61 -20.68 20.10
N GLN A 17 4.77 -19.66 19.83
CA GLN A 17 3.73 -19.21 20.74
C GLN A 17 2.32 -19.67 20.35
N ASP A 18 2.18 -20.43 19.25
CA ASP A 18 0.89 -20.84 18.69
C ASP A 18 -0.03 -19.61 18.44
N LYS A 19 0.52 -18.57 17.83
CA LYS A 19 -0.16 -17.28 17.59
C LYS A 19 -0.29 -16.98 16.10
N LYS A 20 -1.26 -16.15 15.77
CA LYS A 20 -1.39 -15.50 14.46
C LYS A 20 -0.44 -14.30 14.37
N ILE A 21 -0.09 -13.89 13.15
CA ILE A 21 0.81 -12.75 12.90
C ILE A 21 0.32 -11.49 13.63
N TRP A 22 -0.96 -11.17 13.55
CA TRP A 22 -1.50 -9.97 14.17
C TRP A 22 -1.33 -9.96 15.69
N GLU A 23 -1.36 -11.13 16.35
CA GLU A 23 -1.19 -11.25 17.81
C GLU A 23 0.28 -11.05 18.21
N VAL A 24 1.21 -11.55 17.40
CA VAL A 24 2.65 -11.33 17.61
C VAL A 24 2.99 -9.85 17.42
N VAL A 25 2.47 -9.21 16.37
CA VAL A 25 2.70 -7.78 16.12
C VAL A 25 2.07 -6.91 17.21
N LEU A 26 0.82 -7.20 17.61
CA LEU A 26 0.17 -6.51 18.73
C LEU A 26 1.00 -6.61 20.01
N GLN A 27 1.49 -7.81 20.35
CA GLN A 27 2.31 -8.03 21.54
C GLN A 27 3.63 -7.26 21.48
N ALA A 28 4.28 -7.23 20.30
CA ALA A 28 5.51 -6.45 20.12
C ALA A 28 5.26 -4.94 20.31
N ASP A 29 4.15 -4.42 19.77
CA ASP A 29 3.77 -3.01 19.96
C ASP A 29 3.45 -2.69 21.44
N MET A 30 2.83 -3.63 22.19
CA MET A 30 2.63 -3.52 23.64
C MET A 30 3.96 -3.46 24.39
N ASP A 31 4.86 -4.36 24.06
CA ASP A 31 6.18 -4.46 24.71
C ASP A 31 7.04 -3.22 24.42
N GLU A 32 6.99 -2.66 23.22
CA GLU A 32 7.72 -1.46 22.81
C GLU A 32 7.13 -0.18 23.45
N SER A 33 5.80 -0.05 23.45
CA SER A 33 5.13 1.17 23.93
C SER A 33 4.85 1.18 25.44
N GLY A 34 4.86 0.03 26.11
CA GLY A 34 4.40 -0.15 27.48
C GLY A 34 2.89 0.03 27.68
N ALA A 35 2.12 0.10 26.58
CA ALA A 35 0.67 0.26 26.62
C ALA A 35 -0.05 -1.09 26.74
N SER A 36 -1.31 -1.06 27.22
CA SER A 36 -2.14 -2.27 27.25
C SER A 36 -2.56 -2.69 25.83
N GLY A 37 -2.90 -3.98 25.67
CA GLY A 37 -3.39 -4.50 24.38
C GLY A 37 -4.63 -3.76 23.89
N GLU A 38 -5.53 -3.38 24.78
CA GLU A 38 -6.71 -2.58 24.43
C GLU A 38 -6.31 -1.19 23.90
N GLN A 39 -5.36 -0.52 24.53
CA GLN A 39 -4.88 0.80 24.09
C GLN A 39 -4.21 0.73 22.72
N VAL A 40 -3.38 -0.28 22.47
CA VAL A 40 -2.72 -0.49 21.18
C VAL A 40 -3.75 -0.82 20.11
N PHE A 41 -4.71 -1.69 20.42
CA PHE A 41 -5.79 -2.06 19.49
C PHE A 41 -6.68 -0.87 19.12
N GLU A 42 -7.08 -0.04 20.10
CA GLU A 42 -7.88 1.17 19.86
C GLU A 42 -7.10 2.23 19.06
N LYS A 43 -5.80 2.35 19.23
CA LYS A 43 -4.96 3.21 18.39
C LYS A 43 -4.97 2.75 16.94
N MET A 44 -4.89 1.45 16.67
CA MET A 44 -5.00 0.90 15.32
C MET A 44 -6.41 1.09 14.74
N ARG A 45 -7.45 0.90 15.55
CA ARG A 45 -8.84 1.18 15.18
C ARG A 45 -9.04 2.64 14.77
N PHE A 46 -8.43 3.57 15.51
CA PHE A 46 -8.44 5.00 15.14
C PHE A 46 -7.83 5.24 13.75
N MET A 47 -6.74 4.55 13.41
CA MET A 47 -6.15 4.64 12.07
C MET A 47 -7.07 4.08 11.00
N TYR A 48 -7.77 2.96 11.28
CA TYR A 48 -8.76 2.40 10.36
C TYR A 48 -9.91 3.38 10.10
N ARG A 49 -10.48 3.96 11.16
CA ARG A 49 -11.56 4.96 11.05
C ARG A 49 -11.10 6.22 10.29
N ALA A 50 -9.86 6.63 10.45
CA ALA A 50 -9.31 7.73 9.67
C ALA A 50 -9.22 7.40 8.15
N MET A 51 -9.00 6.12 7.78
CA MET A 51 -9.10 5.68 6.38
C MET A 51 -10.54 5.74 5.86
N GLN A 52 -11.54 5.33 6.68
CA GLN A 52 -12.96 5.45 6.33
C GLN A 52 -13.38 6.92 6.14
N GLU A 53 -12.98 7.80 7.07
CA GLU A 53 -13.24 9.24 6.97
C GLU A 53 -12.63 9.86 5.71
N ALA A 54 -11.40 9.44 5.35
CA ALA A 54 -10.72 9.91 4.14
C ALA A 54 -11.49 9.51 2.87
N ASP A 55 -11.97 8.27 2.78
CA ASP A 55 -12.78 7.81 1.64
C ASP A 55 -14.12 8.56 1.54
N GLN A 56 -14.82 8.71 2.67
CA GLN A 56 -16.12 9.40 2.74
C GLN A 56 -16.00 10.90 2.42
N SER A 57 -14.86 11.51 2.71
CA SER A 57 -14.60 12.93 2.47
C SER A 57 -14.13 13.25 1.05
N TYR A 58 -14.10 12.28 0.13
CA TYR A 58 -13.69 12.49 -1.26
C TYR A 58 -14.62 13.49 -1.96
N GLU A 59 -14.03 14.42 -2.69
CA GLU A 59 -14.75 15.45 -3.45
C GLU A 59 -14.38 15.37 -4.94
N ALA A 60 -15.29 14.87 -5.75
CA ALA A 60 -15.09 14.63 -7.19
C ALA A 60 -14.75 15.89 -8.01
N ASN A 61 -15.14 17.06 -7.54
CA ASN A 61 -14.93 18.33 -8.26
C ASN A 61 -13.59 19.00 -7.94
N LEU A 62 -12.88 18.51 -6.93
CA LEU A 62 -11.57 19.06 -6.61
C LEU A 62 -10.54 18.72 -7.68
N LYS A 63 -9.62 19.66 -7.85
CA LYS A 63 -8.41 19.47 -8.65
C LYS A 63 -7.20 19.74 -7.78
N SER A 64 -6.12 19.03 -8.04
CA SER A 64 -4.82 19.34 -7.47
C SER A 64 -4.36 20.74 -7.88
N GLN A 65 -3.42 21.30 -7.13
CA GLN A 65 -2.90 22.64 -7.42
C GLN A 65 -2.32 22.75 -8.84
N SER A 66 -1.73 21.68 -9.35
CA SER A 66 -1.21 21.63 -10.72
C SER A 66 -2.30 21.44 -11.79
N GLY A 67 -3.49 21.00 -11.41
CA GLY A 67 -4.57 20.64 -12.30
C GLY A 67 -4.40 19.26 -12.98
N MET A 68 -3.29 18.55 -12.73
CA MET A 68 -3.01 17.25 -13.39
C MET A 68 -3.92 16.12 -12.92
N VAL A 69 -4.43 16.17 -11.68
CA VAL A 69 -5.28 15.10 -11.12
C VAL A 69 -6.54 15.67 -10.49
N GLY A 70 -7.54 14.79 -10.33
CA GLY A 70 -8.84 15.06 -9.73
C GLY A 70 -10.01 14.61 -10.60
N GLY A 71 -11.00 13.98 -9.99
CA GLY A 71 -12.22 13.50 -10.63
C GLY A 71 -12.11 12.15 -11.34
N ASP A 72 -10.96 11.48 -11.32
CA ASP A 72 -10.80 10.16 -11.93
C ASP A 72 -11.43 9.06 -11.06
N GLY A 73 -11.45 9.23 -9.74
CA GLY A 73 -12.21 8.37 -8.83
C GLY A 73 -13.70 8.37 -9.15
N GLU A 74 -14.29 9.53 -9.43
CA GLU A 74 -15.69 9.62 -9.84
C GLU A 74 -15.95 9.02 -11.23
N LYS A 75 -15.05 9.22 -12.19
CA LYS A 75 -15.15 8.55 -13.50
C LYS A 75 -15.12 7.03 -13.37
N MET A 76 -14.27 6.51 -12.47
CA MET A 76 -14.20 5.07 -12.21
C MET A 76 -15.49 4.57 -11.54
N ARG A 77 -16.06 5.31 -10.60
CA ARG A 77 -17.35 5.01 -9.98
C ARG A 77 -18.47 4.94 -11.02
N GLN A 78 -18.52 5.91 -11.93
CA GLN A 78 -19.51 5.93 -13.03
C GLN A 78 -19.33 4.75 -13.97
N TYR A 79 -18.09 4.39 -14.31
CA TYR A 79 -17.80 3.22 -15.13
C TYR A 79 -18.21 1.93 -14.42
N ASN A 80 -17.91 1.78 -13.14
CA ASN A 80 -18.31 0.63 -12.34
C ASN A 80 -19.84 0.44 -12.34
N ALA A 81 -20.61 1.54 -12.25
CA ALA A 81 -22.07 1.50 -12.27
C ALA A 81 -22.65 1.00 -13.62
N THR A 82 -21.87 0.98 -14.70
CA THR A 82 -22.35 0.44 -15.99
C THR A 82 -22.41 -1.08 -16.03
N GLY A 83 -21.81 -1.78 -15.07
CA GLY A 83 -21.69 -3.24 -15.05
C GLY A 83 -20.77 -3.82 -16.14
N LYS A 84 -20.02 -3.00 -16.87
CA LYS A 84 -19.10 -3.42 -17.95
C LYS A 84 -17.68 -3.69 -17.45
N ASN A 85 -17.54 -3.98 -16.16
CA ASN A 85 -16.24 -4.24 -15.54
C ASN A 85 -15.57 -5.49 -16.11
N LEU A 86 -14.25 -5.42 -16.33
CA LEU A 86 -13.42 -6.56 -16.70
C LEU A 86 -12.99 -7.41 -15.49
N CYS A 87 -13.08 -6.83 -14.29
CA CYS A 87 -12.69 -7.44 -13.03
C CYS A 87 -13.92 -7.71 -12.15
N SER A 88 -13.72 -8.43 -11.04
CA SER A 88 -14.76 -8.62 -10.03
C SER A 88 -15.23 -7.29 -9.45
N GLU A 89 -16.43 -7.28 -8.85
CA GLU A 89 -16.98 -6.11 -8.17
C GLU A 89 -16.02 -5.59 -7.10
N TYR A 90 -15.48 -6.48 -6.27
CA TYR A 90 -14.46 -6.15 -5.28
C TYR A 90 -13.25 -5.43 -5.89
N SER A 91 -12.65 -5.99 -6.95
CA SER A 91 -11.47 -5.39 -7.59
C SER A 91 -11.79 -4.03 -8.21
N SER A 92 -12.95 -3.88 -8.82
CA SER A 92 -13.40 -2.63 -9.45
C SER A 92 -13.62 -1.53 -8.42
N LEU A 93 -14.21 -1.86 -7.26
CA LEU A 93 -14.39 -0.95 -6.13
C LEU A 93 -13.03 -0.55 -5.54
N ALA A 94 -12.12 -1.50 -5.38
CA ALA A 94 -10.78 -1.21 -4.86
C ALA A 94 -9.97 -0.28 -5.78
N MET A 95 -10.09 -0.40 -7.11
CA MET A 95 -9.49 0.54 -8.06
C MET A 95 -10.08 1.96 -7.91
N GLU A 96 -11.38 2.06 -7.74
CA GLU A 96 -12.08 3.33 -7.51
C GLU A 96 -11.58 4.01 -6.23
N LYS A 97 -11.56 3.28 -5.10
CA LYS A 97 -11.10 3.81 -3.82
C LYS A 97 -9.62 4.20 -3.84
N ALA A 98 -8.78 3.47 -4.56
CA ALA A 98 -7.37 3.82 -4.74
C ALA A 98 -7.18 5.17 -5.45
N LEU A 99 -7.99 5.44 -6.49
CA LEU A 99 -8.01 6.74 -7.15
C LEU A 99 -8.48 7.83 -6.21
N LYS A 100 -9.60 7.65 -5.51
CA LYS A 100 -10.15 8.62 -4.57
C LYS A 100 -9.15 9.03 -3.49
N MET A 101 -8.45 8.06 -2.89
CA MET A 101 -7.43 8.33 -1.88
C MET A 101 -6.23 9.09 -2.45
N GLY A 102 -5.70 8.64 -3.61
CA GLY A 102 -4.58 9.32 -4.26
C GLY A 102 -4.93 10.76 -4.69
N GLU A 103 -6.13 10.98 -5.20
CA GLU A 103 -6.63 12.31 -5.53
C GLU A 103 -6.87 13.18 -4.30
N SER A 104 -7.40 12.62 -3.21
CA SER A 104 -7.55 13.32 -1.94
C SER A 104 -6.21 13.81 -1.41
N ASN A 105 -5.16 12.97 -1.46
CA ASN A 105 -3.80 13.36 -1.11
C ASN A 105 -3.30 14.51 -2.01
N ALA A 106 -3.43 14.39 -3.33
CA ALA A 106 -3.00 15.40 -4.28
C ALA A 106 -3.76 16.75 -4.11
N CYS A 107 -4.99 16.69 -3.63
CA CYS A 107 -5.83 17.85 -3.31
C CYS A 107 -5.65 18.34 -1.87
N MET A 108 -4.59 17.94 -1.17
CA MET A 108 -4.24 18.37 0.19
C MET A 108 -5.29 18.03 1.26
N LYS A 109 -6.09 16.98 1.03
CA LYS A 109 -7.02 16.47 2.03
C LYS A 109 -6.33 15.50 2.99
N ARG A 110 -6.96 15.28 4.14
CA ARG A 110 -6.47 14.30 5.11
C ARG A 110 -6.51 12.89 4.53
N ILE A 111 -5.40 12.17 4.65
CA ILE A 111 -5.27 10.73 4.32
C ILE A 111 -4.46 10.04 5.42
N VAL A 112 -4.42 8.71 5.38
CA VAL A 112 -3.49 7.92 6.18
C VAL A 112 -2.31 7.51 5.28
N ALA A 113 -1.10 7.95 5.64
CA ALA A 113 0.11 7.52 4.95
C ALA A 113 0.48 6.10 5.37
N ALA A 114 0.39 5.13 4.43
CA ALA A 114 0.65 3.73 4.72
C ALA A 114 1.28 3.02 3.49
N PRO A 115 2.62 2.89 3.41
CA PRO A 115 3.62 3.47 4.34
C PRO A 115 3.91 4.95 4.10
N THR A 116 3.58 5.51 2.91
CA THR A 116 3.85 6.91 2.53
C THR A 116 2.61 7.60 1.96
N ALA A 117 2.65 8.92 1.82
CA ALA A 117 1.59 9.69 1.17
C ALA A 117 1.42 9.27 -0.31
N GLY A 118 2.52 8.94 -1.01
CA GLY A 118 2.49 8.50 -2.40
C GLY A 118 1.76 7.17 -2.64
N SER A 119 1.70 6.32 -1.61
CA SER A 119 1.05 5.01 -1.64
C SER A 119 -0.22 4.92 -0.78
N CYS A 120 -0.73 6.06 -0.30
CA CYS A 120 -1.86 6.15 0.64
C CYS A 120 -3.17 5.51 0.16
N GLY A 121 -3.30 5.24 -1.12
CA GLY A 121 -4.49 4.63 -1.70
C GLY A 121 -4.51 3.11 -1.65
N VAL A 122 -3.37 2.43 -1.47
CA VAL A 122 -3.31 0.97 -1.65
C VAL A 122 -4.02 0.23 -0.50
N ILE A 123 -3.59 0.44 0.74
CA ILE A 123 -4.11 -0.27 1.90
C ILE A 123 -5.57 0.10 2.19
N PRO A 124 -5.95 1.40 2.25
CA PRO A 124 -7.35 1.76 2.46
C PRO A 124 -8.28 1.20 1.39
N ALA A 125 -7.88 1.23 0.10
CA ALA A 125 -8.70 0.71 -0.97
C ALA A 125 -8.98 -0.80 -0.83
N VAL A 126 -7.97 -1.58 -0.47
CA VAL A 126 -8.13 -3.03 -0.24
C VAL A 126 -9.06 -3.30 0.94
N LEU A 127 -8.83 -2.66 2.09
CA LEU A 127 -9.57 -2.93 3.32
C LEU A 127 -11.00 -2.43 3.26
N LEU A 128 -11.24 -1.18 2.82
CA LEU A 128 -12.58 -0.61 2.74
C LEU A 128 -13.45 -1.30 1.68
N SER A 129 -12.85 -1.72 0.56
CA SER A 129 -13.57 -2.51 -0.43
C SER A 129 -13.90 -3.92 0.09
N TYR A 130 -13.03 -4.48 0.95
CA TYR A 130 -13.29 -5.77 1.59
C TYR A 130 -14.45 -5.66 2.60
N GLU A 131 -14.44 -4.60 3.43
CA GLU A 131 -15.54 -4.28 4.35
C GLU A 131 -16.89 -4.23 3.61
N GLU A 132 -16.98 -3.42 2.56
CA GLU A 132 -18.22 -3.22 1.81
C GLU A 132 -18.66 -4.48 1.05
N ASN A 133 -17.73 -5.24 0.45
CA ASN A 133 -18.08 -6.39 -0.38
C ASN A 133 -18.37 -7.65 0.43
N LYS A 134 -17.77 -7.79 1.62
CA LYS A 134 -17.88 -8.99 2.47
C LYS A 134 -18.63 -8.76 3.77
N ASN A 135 -19.05 -7.53 4.08
CA ASN A 135 -19.62 -7.13 5.37
C ASN A 135 -18.73 -7.61 6.54
N ALA A 136 -17.42 -7.36 6.40
CA ALA A 136 -16.45 -7.77 7.41
C ALA A 136 -16.58 -6.90 8.66
N GLU A 137 -16.41 -7.53 9.82
CA GLU A 137 -16.42 -6.81 11.10
C GLU A 137 -15.19 -5.91 11.24
N GLU A 138 -15.38 -4.72 11.82
CA GLU A 138 -14.30 -3.73 12.02
C GLU A 138 -13.08 -4.33 12.71
N ASP A 139 -13.28 -5.18 13.72
CA ASP A 139 -12.19 -5.82 14.46
C ASP A 139 -11.30 -6.70 13.59
N GLU A 140 -11.86 -7.40 12.59
CA GLU A 140 -11.06 -8.20 11.66
C GLU A 140 -10.21 -7.32 10.74
N LEU A 141 -10.73 -6.16 10.36
CA LEU A 141 -9.99 -5.17 9.56
C LEU A 141 -8.88 -4.51 10.37
N VAL A 142 -9.13 -4.24 11.65
CA VAL A 142 -8.10 -3.77 12.59
C VAL A 142 -7.01 -4.82 12.80
N LYS A 143 -7.35 -6.10 12.95
CA LYS A 143 -6.37 -7.19 13.00
C LYS A 143 -5.54 -7.28 11.71
N ALA A 144 -6.17 -7.12 10.55
CA ALA A 144 -5.46 -7.04 9.28
C ALA A 144 -4.46 -5.87 9.22
N LEU A 145 -4.75 -4.74 9.86
CA LEU A 145 -3.81 -3.61 9.97
C LEU A 145 -2.58 -3.94 10.84
N PHE A 146 -2.68 -4.82 11.82
CA PHE A 146 -1.49 -5.33 12.52
C PHE A 146 -0.62 -6.19 11.59
N VAL A 147 -1.22 -7.01 10.71
CA VAL A 147 -0.46 -7.73 9.66
C VAL A 147 0.25 -6.73 8.75
N VAL A 148 -0.45 -5.69 8.30
CA VAL A 148 0.10 -4.55 7.52
C VAL A 148 1.30 -3.95 8.24
N SER A 149 1.14 -3.60 9.53
CA SER A 149 2.20 -2.97 10.35
C SER A 149 3.42 -3.87 10.48
N GLY A 150 3.25 -5.16 10.76
CA GLY A 150 4.34 -6.11 10.88
C GLY A 150 5.18 -6.23 9.62
N ILE A 151 4.54 -6.39 8.45
CA ILE A 151 5.23 -6.44 7.16
C ILE A 151 5.95 -5.11 6.89
N GLY A 152 5.25 -3.98 7.09
CA GLY A 152 5.79 -2.64 6.84
C GLY A 152 7.00 -2.31 7.70
N LYS A 153 7.01 -2.70 9.00
CA LYS A 153 8.13 -2.51 9.93
C LYS A 153 9.37 -3.25 9.43
N VAL A 154 9.25 -4.52 9.06
CA VAL A 154 10.39 -5.32 8.56
C VAL A 154 10.97 -4.70 7.28
N VAL A 155 10.12 -4.26 6.35
CA VAL A 155 10.58 -3.59 5.12
C VAL A 155 11.28 -2.28 5.43
N ALA A 156 10.73 -1.46 6.33
CA ALA A 156 11.31 -0.17 6.71
C ALA A 156 12.69 -0.32 7.36
N GLU A 157 12.87 -1.34 8.20
CA GLU A 157 14.14 -1.60 8.90
C GLU A 157 15.21 -2.17 7.97
N ASN A 158 14.85 -3.06 7.05
CA ASN A 158 15.82 -3.83 6.25
C ASN A 158 16.05 -3.28 4.84
N ALA A 159 15.19 -2.38 4.36
CA ALA A 159 15.32 -1.78 3.04
C ALA A 159 15.05 -0.27 3.10
N SER A 160 13.93 0.16 2.56
CA SER A 160 13.43 1.53 2.64
C SER A 160 11.95 1.58 2.25
N ILE A 161 11.21 2.53 2.80
CA ILE A 161 9.84 2.84 2.39
C ILE A 161 9.75 4.17 1.64
N ALA A 162 10.86 4.87 1.41
CA ALA A 162 10.89 6.19 0.77
C ALA A 162 11.35 6.11 -0.69
N GLY A 163 10.61 6.77 -1.59
CA GLY A 163 10.92 6.86 -3.01
C GLY A 163 12.27 7.49 -3.32
N ALA A 164 12.70 8.46 -2.49
CA ALA A 164 14.00 9.12 -2.60
C ALA A 164 15.20 8.18 -2.37
N PHE A 165 15.01 7.10 -1.62
CA PHE A 165 16.07 6.10 -1.37
C PHE A 165 15.92 4.88 -2.25
N GLY A 166 14.72 4.32 -2.32
CA GLY A 166 14.47 3.02 -2.94
C GLY A 166 13.75 3.04 -4.29
N GLY A 167 13.35 4.21 -4.79
CA GLY A 167 12.43 4.28 -5.93
C GLY A 167 10.97 3.98 -5.52
N CYS A 168 10.05 3.98 -6.47
CA CYS A 168 8.62 3.74 -6.19
C CYS A 168 8.32 2.29 -5.74
N GLN A 169 9.24 1.35 -5.96
CA GLN A 169 9.17 0.01 -5.35
C GLN A 169 9.12 0.08 -3.82
N ALA A 170 9.81 1.06 -3.21
CA ALA A 170 9.82 1.28 -1.76
C ALA A 170 8.45 1.76 -1.25
N GLU A 171 7.72 2.54 -2.02
CA GLU A 171 6.40 3.08 -1.63
C GLU A 171 5.27 2.14 -2.06
N ILE A 172 5.02 2.04 -3.37
CA ILE A 172 3.92 1.23 -3.95
C ILE A 172 4.19 -0.27 -3.78
N GLY A 173 5.45 -0.72 -3.93
CA GLY A 173 5.82 -2.12 -3.72
C GLY A 173 5.58 -2.55 -2.28
N THR A 174 6.02 -1.76 -1.31
CA THR A 174 5.78 -2.03 0.11
C THR A 174 4.29 -1.98 0.45
N ALA A 175 3.57 -0.94 0.02
CA ALA A 175 2.13 -0.84 0.26
C ALA A 175 1.35 -2.03 -0.33
N SER A 176 1.73 -2.45 -1.54
CA SER A 176 1.13 -3.62 -2.21
C SER A 176 1.43 -4.92 -1.45
N SER A 177 2.66 -5.09 -0.95
CA SER A 177 3.07 -6.22 -0.11
C SER A 177 2.25 -6.29 1.18
N MET A 178 2.15 -5.17 1.89
CA MET A 178 1.37 -5.01 3.12
C MET A 178 -0.11 -5.34 2.88
N ALA A 179 -0.70 -4.80 1.80
CA ALA A 179 -2.09 -5.03 1.43
C ALA A 179 -2.37 -6.48 1.01
N ALA A 180 -1.43 -7.13 0.31
CA ALA A 180 -1.55 -8.54 -0.07
C ALA A 180 -1.57 -9.46 1.15
N GLY A 181 -0.69 -9.21 2.13
CA GLY A 181 -0.69 -9.93 3.40
C GLY A 181 -1.99 -9.76 4.17
N ALA A 182 -2.48 -8.51 4.28
CA ALA A 182 -3.76 -8.21 4.93
C ALA A 182 -4.94 -8.91 4.25
N LEU A 183 -4.99 -8.91 2.92
CA LEU A 183 -6.04 -9.56 2.16
C LEU A 183 -6.01 -11.08 2.30
N ALA A 184 -4.83 -11.69 2.29
CA ALA A 184 -4.67 -13.12 2.54
C ALA A 184 -5.14 -13.48 3.95
N TYR A 185 -4.78 -12.69 4.97
CA TYR A 185 -5.27 -12.85 6.34
C TYR A 185 -6.81 -12.82 6.40
N LEU A 186 -7.44 -11.81 5.80
CA LEU A 186 -8.90 -11.64 5.79
C LEU A 186 -9.62 -12.79 5.07
N GLN A 187 -8.96 -13.47 4.15
CA GLN A 187 -9.47 -14.64 3.43
C GLN A 187 -9.17 -15.96 4.17
N GLY A 188 -8.63 -15.92 5.39
CA GLY A 188 -8.39 -17.09 6.22
C GLY A 188 -7.10 -17.86 5.92
N ALA A 189 -6.14 -17.24 5.26
CA ALA A 189 -4.82 -17.82 5.03
C ALA A 189 -4.10 -18.13 6.36
N ASP A 190 -3.25 -19.14 6.35
CA ASP A 190 -2.30 -19.39 7.44
C ASP A 190 -1.14 -18.37 7.41
N ASN A 191 -0.30 -18.37 8.46
CA ASN A 191 0.78 -17.40 8.60
C ASN A 191 1.79 -17.46 7.45
N GLU A 192 2.09 -18.64 6.93
CA GLU A 192 2.99 -18.83 5.80
C GLU A 192 2.38 -18.26 4.51
N GLN A 193 1.14 -18.58 4.22
CA GLN A 193 0.42 -18.08 3.05
C GLN A 193 0.32 -16.54 3.05
N ILE A 194 0.09 -15.93 4.23
CA ILE A 194 0.09 -14.46 4.38
C ILE A 194 1.42 -13.88 3.92
N MET A 195 2.53 -14.45 4.36
CA MET A 195 3.86 -13.95 3.98
C MET A 195 4.23 -14.28 2.52
N GLN A 196 3.71 -15.38 1.96
CA GLN A 196 3.82 -15.66 0.53
C GLN A 196 3.09 -14.59 -0.31
N ALA A 197 1.89 -14.19 0.08
CA ALA A 197 1.15 -13.12 -0.59
C ALA A 197 1.93 -11.80 -0.61
N ALA A 198 2.47 -11.42 0.55
CA ALA A 198 3.32 -10.23 0.68
C ALA A 198 4.57 -10.31 -0.21
N THR A 199 5.21 -11.48 -0.27
CA THR A 199 6.40 -11.73 -1.07
C THR A 199 6.12 -11.61 -2.56
N PHE A 200 5.03 -12.18 -3.06
CA PHE A 200 4.65 -12.05 -4.47
C PHE A 200 4.41 -10.59 -4.84
N ALA A 201 3.66 -9.87 -4.02
CA ALA A 201 3.35 -8.48 -4.29
C ALA A 201 4.60 -7.61 -4.34
N LEU A 202 5.56 -7.82 -3.43
CA LEU A 202 6.82 -7.07 -3.42
C LEU A 202 7.68 -7.39 -4.65
N LYS A 203 7.85 -8.69 -4.98
CA LYS A 203 8.63 -9.13 -6.14
C LYS A 203 8.14 -8.53 -7.46
N ASN A 204 6.83 -8.45 -7.63
CA ASN A 204 6.23 -7.93 -8.85
C ASN A 204 6.53 -6.43 -9.06
N MET A 205 6.87 -5.70 -8.01
CA MET A 205 7.13 -4.26 -8.04
C MET A 205 8.62 -3.90 -7.98
N LEU A 206 9.52 -4.89 -7.94
CA LEU A 206 10.96 -4.63 -7.92
C LEU A 206 11.41 -3.84 -9.16
N GLY A 207 12.25 -2.84 -8.96
CA GLY A 207 12.78 -1.98 -10.01
C GLY A 207 11.87 -0.81 -10.41
N LEU A 208 10.70 -0.64 -9.78
CA LEU A 208 9.80 0.48 -10.09
C LEU A 208 10.43 1.83 -9.71
N ALA A 209 10.69 2.64 -10.72
CA ALA A 209 11.31 3.97 -10.57
C ALA A 209 10.36 4.98 -9.91
N CYS A 210 10.91 5.95 -9.18
CA CYS A 210 10.18 7.11 -8.67
C CYS A 210 10.53 8.34 -9.52
N ASP A 211 9.63 8.70 -10.46
CA ASP A 211 9.83 9.69 -11.50
C ASP A 211 8.65 10.70 -11.59
N PRO A 212 8.26 11.34 -10.46
CA PRO A 212 7.08 12.20 -10.41
C PRO A 212 7.25 13.46 -11.26
N VAL A 213 6.21 13.80 -12.01
CA VAL A 213 6.19 15.01 -12.83
C VAL A 213 6.17 16.25 -11.92
N GLY A 214 7.15 17.12 -12.10
CA GLY A 214 7.29 18.33 -11.30
C GLY A 214 7.60 18.10 -9.81
N GLY A 215 7.97 16.90 -9.41
CA GLY A 215 8.18 16.54 -8.01
C GLY A 215 6.89 16.42 -7.18
N LEU A 216 5.73 16.41 -7.86
CA LEU A 216 4.43 16.36 -7.22
C LEU A 216 3.94 14.90 -7.09
N VAL A 217 3.35 14.57 -5.93
CA VAL A 217 2.76 13.24 -5.69
C VAL A 217 1.40 13.14 -6.41
N GLU A 218 1.45 13.31 -7.72
CA GLU A 218 0.29 13.35 -8.63
C GLU A 218 0.44 12.35 -9.78
N VAL A 219 1.34 12.64 -10.71
CA VAL A 219 1.61 11.80 -11.90
C VAL A 219 3.03 11.25 -11.81
N PRO A 220 3.19 9.92 -11.81
CA PRO A 220 2.19 8.86 -12.02
C PRO A 220 1.55 8.32 -10.72
N CYS A 221 1.85 8.90 -9.56
CA CYS A 221 1.61 8.34 -8.23
C CYS A 221 0.14 7.92 -8.01
N VAL A 222 -0.83 8.79 -8.32
CA VAL A 222 -2.26 8.49 -8.11
C VAL A 222 -2.66 7.19 -8.82
N LYS A 223 -2.26 7.01 -10.07
CA LYS A 223 -2.62 5.80 -10.86
C LYS A 223 -1.77 4.58 -10.49
N ARG A 224 -0.57 4.77 -9.92
CA ARG A 224 0.24 3.67 -9.39
C ARG A 224 -0.38 3.03 -8.14
N ASN A 225 -1.19 3.76 -7.37
CA ASN A 225 -1.97 3.15 -6.29
C ASN A 225 -2.92 2.07 -6.82
N VAL A 226 -3.56 2.31 -7.96
CA VAL A 226 -4.40 1.28 -8.63
C VAL A 226 -3.58 0.04 -9.00
N ALA A 227 -2.39 0.22 -9.59
CA ALA A 227 -1.50 -0.90 -9.90
C ALA A 227 -1.10 -1.68 -8.64
N GLY A 228 -0.79 -0.97 -7.53
CA GLY A 228 -0.49 -1.58 -6.24
C GLY A 228 -1.63 -2.43 -5.69
N VAL A 229 -2.87 -1.93 -5.79
CA VAL A 229 -4.09 -2.66 -5.37
C VAL A 229 -4.29 -3.94 -6.19
N VAL A 230 -4.23 -3.85 -7.52
CA VAL A 230 -4.44 -5.01 -8.41
C VAL A 230 -3.36 -6.06 -8.19
N ASN A 231 -2.11 -5.63 -8.01
CA ASN A 231 -1.01 -6.51 -7.67
C ASN A 231 -1.21 -7.19 -6.30
N ALA A 232 -1.69 -6.47 -5.28
CA ALA A 232 -1.99 -7.04 -3.97
C ALA A 232 -3.08 -8.12 -4.07
N ILE A 233 -4.17 -7.86 -4.79
CA ILE A 233 -5.27 -8.81 -4.99
C ILE A 233 -4.78 -10.07 -5.68
N SER A 234 -4.06 -9.95 -6.80
CA SER A 234 -3.54 -11.10 -7.53
C SER A 234 -2.54 -11.92 -6.72
N SER A 235 -1.67 -11.24 -5.96
CA SER A 235 -0.67 -11.88 -5.11
C SER A 235 -1.27 -12.64 -3.94
N ALA A 236 -2.29 -12.08 -3.28
CA ALA A 236 -3.06 -12.79 -2.26
C ALA A 236 -3.74 -14.04 -2.84
N GLN A 237 -4.33 -13.93 -4.02
CA GLN A 237 -5.00 -15.05 -4.67
C GLN A 237 -4.04 -16.18 -5.05
N LEU A 238 -2.81 -15.87 -5.51
CA LEU A 238 -1.78 -16.87 -5.77
C LEU A 238 -1.41 -17.64 -4.50
N ALA A 239 -1.17 -16.95 -3.39
CA ALA A 239 -0.84 -17.58 -2.11
C ALA A 239 -1.98 -18.45 -1.57
N LEU A 240 -3.23 -17.96 -1.64
CA LEU A 240 -4.43 -18.71 -1.24
C LEU A 240 -4.65 -19.97 -2.10
N ALA A 241 -4.23 -19.95 -3.36
CA ALA A 241 -4.24 -21.10 -4.24
C ALA A 241 -3.12 -22.13 -3.91
N GLY A 242 -2.29 -21.88 -2.88
CA GLY A 242 -1.20 -22.75 -2.47
C GLY A 242 0.08 -22.58 -3.31
N ILE A 243 0.17 -21.54 -4.12
CA ILE A 243 1.39 -21.23 -4.87
C ILE A 243 2.40 -20.59 -3.90
N THR A 244 3.65 -21.06 -3.96
CA THR A 244 4.73 -20.60 -3.08
C THR A 244 5.86 -19.92 -3.86
N SER A 245 6.55 -18.99 -3.19
CA SER A 245 7.74 -18.35 -3.72
C SER A 245 8.98 -19.19 -3.40
N VAL A 246 9.81 -19.44 -4.40
CA VAL A 246 11.12 -20.09 -4.19
C VAL A 246 12.09 -19.14 -3.47
N ILE A 247 11.97 -17.83 -3.72
CA ILE A 247 12.75 -16.81 -3.02
C ILE A 247 12.01 -16.43 -1.74
N THR A 248 12.73 -16.41 -0.62
CA THR A 248 12.15 -16.11 0.69
C THR A 248 11.68 -14.67 0.79
N PRO A 249 10.77 -14.35 1.74
CA PRO A 249 10.34 -12.97 2.00
C PRO A 249 11.53 -12.04 2.31
N ASP A 250 12.43 -12.45 3.19
CA ASP A 250 13.57 -11.63 3.63
C ASP A 250 14.58 -11.41 2.51
N ASP A 251 14.87 -12.44 1.67
CA ASP A 251 15.70 -12.28 0.47
C ASP A 251 15.05 -11.33 -0.55
N THR A 252 13.73 -11.32 -0.63
CA THR A 252 13.00 -10.40 -1.51
C THR A 252 13.13 -8.96 -1.01
N ILE A 253 13.05 -8.72 0.30
CA ILE A 253 13.26 -7.41 0.92
C ILE A 253 14.72 -6.95 0.71
N ASP A 254 15.70 -7.82 0.92
CA ASP A 254 17.11 -7.50 0.65
C ASP A 254 17.36 -7.22 -0.85
N SER A 255 16.70 -7.94 -1.74
CA SER A 255 16.76 -7.65 -3.18
C SER A 255 16.20 -6.27 -3.51
N MET A 256 15.07 -5.88 -2.89
CA MET A 256 14.53 -4.53 -3.04
C MET A 256 15.52 -3.45 -2.57
N ARG A 257 16.19 -3.67 -1.43
CA ARG A 257 17.23 -2.77 -0.92
C ARG A 257 18.39 -2.63 -1.91
N ARG A 258 18.91 -3.74 -2.42
CA ARG A 258 20.01 -3.74 -3.40
C ARG A 258 19.63 -3.04 -4.70
N ILE A 259 18.47 -3.38 -5.28
CA ILE A 259 17.95 -2.73 -6.48
C ILE A 259 17.76 -1.22 -6.23
N GLY A 260 17.19 -0.85 -5.06
CA GLY A 260 17.06 0.54 -4.68
C GLY A 260 18.39 1.29 -4.65
N ASN A 261 19.45 0.68 -4.13
CA ASN A 261 20.79 1.26 -4.12
C ASN A 261 21.37 1.44 -5.55
N ASP A 262 21.11 0.47 -6.43
CA ASP A 262 21.61 0.46 -7.80
C ASP A 262 20.83 1.36 -8.76
N LEU A 263 19.59 1.77 -8.39
CA LEU A 263 18.80 2.70 -9.21
C LEU A 263 19.56 4.02 -9.38
N PRO A 264 19.64 4.57 -10.62
CA PRO A 264 20.19 5.89 -10.85
C PRO A 264 19.45 6.98 -10.04
N SER A 265 20.18 7.97 -9.54
CA SER A 265 19.60 9.07 -8.75
C SER A 265 18.50 9.84 -9.49
N CYS A 266 18.54 9.89 -10.81
CA CYS A 266 17.50 10.54 -11.63
C CYS A 266 16.15 9.78 -11.60
N LEU A 267 16.11 8.54 -11.09
CA LEU A 267 14.90 7.71 -10.93
C LEU A 267 14.47 7.55 -9.45
N LYS A 268 15.02 8.39 -8.56
CA LYS A 268 14.74 8.40 -7.12
C LYS A 268 14.09 9.71 -6.67
N GLU A 269 12.89 10.00 -7.14
CA GLU A 269 12.05 11.16 -6.74
C GLU A 269 12.66 12.53 -7.07
N THR A 270 13.69 12.58 -7.91
CA THR A 270 14.38 13.84 -8.25
C THR A 270 13.75 14.59 -9.42
N SER A 271 12.77 14.03 -10.10
CA SER A 271 12.18 14.57 -11.34
C SER A 271 13.19 14.84 -12.47
N LYS A 272 14.38 14.21 -12.40
CA LYS A 272 15.46 14.37 -13.38
C LYS A 272 15.55 13.26 -14.42
N GLY A 273 14.62 12.29 -14.39
CA GLY A 273 14.58 11.14 -15.28
C GLY A 273 13.17 10.59 -15.48
N GLY A 274 13.05 9.54 -16.26
CA GLY A 274 11.80 8.84 -16.49
C GLY A 274 10.69 9.71 -17.08
N LEU A 275 9.48 9.58 -16.57
CA LEU A 275 8.30 10.33 -17.03
C LEU A 275 8.46 11.84 -16.85
N ALA A 276 9.14 12.28 -15.78
CA ALA A 276 9.29 13.69 -15.44
C ALA A 276 10.01 14.53 -16.50
N VAL A 277 10.84 13.90 -17.34
CA VAL A 277 11.63 14.62 -18.38
C VAL A 277 11.07 14.48 -19.78
N THR A 278 9.90 13.87 -19.94
CA THR A 278 9.22 13.75 -21.24
C THR A 278 8.71 15.10 -21.73
N GLU A 279 8.57 15.26 -23.05
CA GLU A 279 8.05 16.50 -23.64
C GLU A 279 6.64 16.84 -23.15
N SER A 280 5.82 15.83 -22.85
CA SER A 280 4.50 16.04 -22.25
C SER A 280 4.61 16.62 -20.84
N ALA A 281 5.50 16.07 -20.00
CA ALA A 281 5.72 16.57 -18.65
C ALA A 281 6.26 18.02 -18.65
N LYS A 282 7.21 18.33 -19.53
CA LYS A 282 7.76 19.69 -19.67
C LYS A 282 6.67 20.71 -20.02
N ARG A 283 5.83 20.41 -21.03
CA ARG A 283 4.71 21.27 -21.43
C ARG A 283 3.73 21.54 -20.29
N ILE A 284 3.37 20.50 -19.54
CA ILE A 284 2.46 20.64 -18.39
C ILE A 284 3.08 21.52 -17.32
N MET A 285 4.37 21.34 -17.02
CA MET A 285 5.06 22.14 -15.99
C MET A 285 5.30 23.59 -16.42
N GLU A 286 5.45 23.86 -17.72
CA GLU A 286 5.49 25.24 -18.25
C GLU A 286 4.13 25.94 -18.09
N GLN A 287 3.03 25.25 -18.37
CA GLN A 287 1.69 25.79 -18.14
C GLN A 287 1.45 26.10 -16.64
N PHE A 288 1.85 25.18 -15.76
CA PHE A 288 1.71 25.37 -14.31
C PHE A 288 2.50 26.55 -13.76
N LYS A 289 3.69 26.85 -14.31
CA LYS A 289 4.51 28.00 -13.87
C LYS A 289 3.96 29.35 -14.30
N ASN A 290 3.09 29.37 -15.30
CA ASN A 290 2.51 30.60 -15.86
C ASN A 290 1.14 30.96 -15.24
N HIS A 291 0.67 30.16 -14.30
CA HIS A 291 -0.52 30.39 -13.46
C HIS A 291 -0.12 30.66 -12.02
#